data_13afe1982777dadcc2d468757eccfb1f
#
_entry.id   13afe1982777dadcc2d468757eccfb1f
#
_cell.length_a   1.000
_cell.length_b   1.000
_cell.length_c   1.000
_cell.angle_alpha   90.00
_cell.angle_beta   90.00
_cell.angle_gamma   90.00
#
_symmetry.space_group_name_H-M   'P 1'
#
loop_
_entity.id
_entity.type
_entity.pdbx_description
1 polymer ?
#
loop_
_entity_poly.entity_id
_entity_poly.type
_entity_poly.pdbx_seq_one_letter_code
_entity_poly.pdbx_strand_id
1 'polypeptide(L)'
;MNIHERMRLLQQFAEMLEKQTLERLHDDGITYEGHEKSAKVDVKEGNKYTKVNVGSSGKYMVDREGNIFGIKAYGVIHKGHHYGTLNTVNNYYWGDYTAYKV
;
A
#
# COMPACT_ATOMS: atom_id res chain seq x y z
N MET A 1 0.06 0.33 -19.56
CA MET A 1 -1.08 0.70 -18.68
C MET A 1 -1.38 2.17 -18.87
N ASN A 2 -2.62 2.53 -19.23
CA ASN A 2 -2.99 3.91 -19.39
C ASN A 2 -3.28 4.56 -18.02
N ILE A 3 -3.37 5.89 -18.00
CA ILE A 3 -3.50 6.63 -16.75
C ILE A 3 -4.80 6.32 -16.01
N HIS A 4 -5.90 6.15 -16.73
CA HIS A 4 -7.20 5.84 -16.11
C HIS A 4 -7.20 4.46 -15.48
N GLU A 5 -6.64 3.47 -16.16
CA GLU A 5 -6.51 2.12 -15.62
C GLU A 5 -5.60 2.10 -14.41
N ARG A 6 -4.47 2.83 -14.49
CA ARG A 6 -3.54 2.93 -13.36
C ARG A 6 -4.21 3.55 -12.13
N MET A 7 -4.98 4.63 -12.32
CA MET A 7 -5.69 5.27 -11.22
C MET A 7 -6.73 4.34 -10.59
N ARG A 8 -7.45 3.60 -11.42
CA ARG A 8 -8.43 2.63 -10.94
C ARG A 8 -7.76 1.52 -10.12
N LEU A 9 -6.65 1.00 -10.61
CA LEU A 9 -5.90 -0.05 -9.91
C LEU A 9 -5.25 0.45 -8.63
N LEU A 10 -4.76 1.69 -8.63
CA LEU A 10 -4.24 2.33 -7.41
C LEU A 10 -5.32 2.46 -6.35
N GLN A 11 -6.52 2.86 -6.76
CA GLN A 11 -7.66 2.98 -5.84
C GLN A 11 -8.03 1.62 -5.25
N GLN A 12 -8.07 0.58 -6.07
CA GLN A 12 -8.34 -0.78 -5.61
C GLN A 12 -7.27 -1.26 -4.63
N PHE A 13 -6.00 -0.98 -4.92
CA PHE A 13 -4.91 -1.32 -4.01
C PHE A 13 -5.04 -0.59 -2.68
N ALA A 14 -5.33 0.71 -2.72
CA ALA A 14 -5.52 1.51 -1.51
C ALA A 14 -6.65 0.97 -0.64
N GLU A 15 -7.78 0.62 -1.25
CA GLU A 15 -8.93 0.07 -0.53
C GLU A 15 -8.61 -1.29 0.09
N MET A 16 -7.93 -2.15 -0.64
CA MET A 16 -7.51 -3.47 -0.16
C MET A 16 -6.52 -3.35 1.00
N LEU A 17 -5.54 -2.46 0.86
CA LEU A 17 -4.53 -2.22 1.88
C LEU A 17 -5.17 -1.70 3.17
N GLU A 18 -6.08 -0.75 3.06
CA GLU A 18 -6.78 -0.20 4.21
C GLU A 18 -7.63 -1.26 4.90
N LYS A 19 -8.40 -2.01 4.13
CA LYS A 19 -9.25 -3.09 4.66
C LYS A 19 -8.43 -4.15 5.40
N GLN A 20 -7.35 -4.62 4.79
CA GLN A 20 -6.53 -5.67 5.39
C GLN A 20 -5.77 -5.17 6.61
N THR A 21 -5.34 -3.91 6.59
CA THR A 21 -4.70 -3.30 7.77
C THR A 21 -5.67 -3.22 8.94
N LEU A 22 -6.92 -2.81 8.69
CA LEU A 22 -7.96 -2.78 9.73
C LEU A 22 -8.24 -4.18 10.28
N GLU A 23 -8.37 -5.17 9.41
CA GLU A 23 -8.60 -6.55 9.84
C GLU A 23 -7.48 -7.05 10.74
N ARG A 24 -6.24 -6.73 10.40
CA ARG A 24 -5.09 -7.14 11.19
C ARG A 24 -5.08 -6.46 12.57
N LEU A 25 -5.41 -5.17 12.63
CA LEU A 25 -5.50 -4.46 13.90
C LEU A 25 -6.57 -5.08 14.80
N HIS A 26 -7.72 -5.43 14.24
CA HIS A 26 -8.78 -6.11 14.98
C HIS A 26 -8.34 -7.49 15.48
N ASP A 27 -7.65 -8.26 14.64
CA ASP A 27 -7.14 -9.58 15.01
C ASP A 27 -6.12 -9.50 16.16
N ASP A 28 -5.35 -8.41 16.19
CA ASP A 28 -4.37 -8.17 17.26
C ASP A 28 -5.01 -7.61 18.54
N GLY A 29 -6.35 -7.45 18.55
CA GLY A 29 -7.09 -6.96 19.71
C GLY A 29 -7.01 -5.44 19.88
N ILE A 30 -6.58 -4.71 18.87
CA ILE A 30 -6.50 -3.25 18.93
C ILE A 30 -7.86 -2.68 18.53
N THR A 31 -8.64 -2.26 19.53
CA THR A 31 -10.02 -1.81 19.34
C THR A 31 -10.29 -0.40 19.86
N TYR A 32 -9.24 0.36 20.19
CA TYR A 32 -9.39 1.73 20.70
C TYR A 32 -9.70 2.72 19.57
N GLU A 33 -10.24 3.87 19.95
CA GLU A 33 -10.48 4.95 19.01
C GLU A 33 -9.15 5.39 18.36
N GLY A 34 -9.19 5.66 17.07
CA GLY A 34 -8.00 6.08 16.32
C GLY A 34 -7.35 4.98 15.50
N HIS A 35 -7.70 3.70 15.73
CA HIS A 35 -7.13 2.65 14.90
C HIS A 35 -7.53 2.78 13.43
N GLU A 36 -8.72 3.32 13.15
CA GLU A 36 -9.15 3.60 11.79
C GLU A 36 -8.25 4.64 11.11
N LYS A 37 -7.83 5.66 11.86
CA LYS A 37 -6.88 6.66 11.34
C LYS A 37 -5.52 6.04 11.06
N SER A 38 -5.09 5.11 11.92
CA SER A 38 -3.81 4.43 11.75
C SER A 38 -3.79 3.52 10.52
N ALA A 39 -4.94 3.05 10.07
CA ALA A 39 -5.07 2.19 8.91
C ALA A 39 -5.42 2.94 7.63
N LYS A 40 -5.77 4.21 7.72
CA LYS A 40 -6.20 4.99 6.56
C LYS A 40 -5.10 5.10 5.53
N VAL A 41 -5.43 4.79 4.27
CA VAL A 41 -4.47 4.82 3.18
C VAL A 41 -4.63 6.10 2.38
N ASP A 42 -3.51 6.78 2.17
CA ASP A 42 -3.43 8.01 1.39
C ASP A 42 -2.49 7.78 0.21
N VAL A 43 -2.86 8.26 -0.96
CA VAL A 43 -2.11 8.08 -2.20
C VAL A 43 -1.69 9.45 -2.72
N LYS A 44 -0.39 9.66 -2.85
CA LYS A 44 0.17 10.92 -3.35
C LYS A 44 0.93 10.72 -4.64
N GLU A 45 0.46 11.35 -5.71
CA GLU A 45 1.16 11.33 -6.99
C GLU A 45 2.47 12.10 -6.92
N GLY A 46 3.50 11.57 -7.57
CA GLY A 46 4.78 12.23 -7.75
C GLY A 46 5.23 12.12 -9.19
N ASN A 47 6.38 12.69 -9.51
CA ASN A 47 6.88 12.70 -10.88
C ASN A 47 7.26 11.29 -11.38
N LYS A 48 7.90 10.51 -10.55
CA LYS A 48 8.40 9.18 -10.92
C LYS A 48 7.65 8.07 -10.21
N TYR A 49 7.25 8.30 -8.97
CA TYR A 49 6.58 7.32 -8.14
C TYR A 49 5.33 7.91 -7.50
N THR A 50 4.34 7.05 -7.29
CA THR A 50 3.18 7.37 -6.46
C THR A 50 3.47 6.83 -5.06
N LYS A 51 3.38 7.68 -4.06
CA LYS A 51 3.57 7.29 -2.67
C LYS A 51 2.28 6.75 -2.10
N VAL A 52 2.34 5.60 -1.44
CA VAL A 52 1.20 4.98 -0.76
C VAL A 52 1.50 4.96 0.72
N ASN A 53 0.77 5.77 1.47
CA ASN A 53 0.99 5.97 2.90
C ASN A 53 -0.11 5.27 3.69
N VAL A 54 0.25 4.67 4.82
CA VAL A 54 -0.69 4.05 5.75
C VAL A 54 -0.62 4.81 7.05
N GLY A 55 -1.76 5.38 7.47
CA GLY A 55 -1.79 6.29 8.60
C GLY A 55 -0.99 7.54 8.28
N SER A 56 -0.02 7.87 9.10
CA SER A 56 0.86 9.02 8.89
C SER A 56 2.24 8.63 8.34
N SER A 57 2.42 7.35 7.96
CA SER A 57 3.72 6.82 7.55
C SER A 57 3.72 6.37 6.10
N GLY A 58 4.80 6.64 5.37
CA GLY A 58 5.01 6.05 4.05
C GLY A 58 5.21 4.55 4.17
N LYS A 59 4.66 3.78 3.25
CA LYS A 59 4.79 2.32 3.29
C LYS A 59 5.21 1.72 1.96
N TYR A 60 4.64 2.20 0.86
CA TYR A 60 4.95 1.69 -0.47
C TYR A 60 5.13 2.84 -1.47
N MET A 61 5.81 2.54 -2.57
CA MET A 61 5.87 3.43 -3.71
C MET A 61 5.61 2.63 -4.97
N VAL A 62 4.82 3.19 -5.88
CA VAL A 62 4.40 2.53 -7.12
C VAL A 62 4.95 3.33 -8.28
N ASP A 63 5.69 2.69 -9.18
CA ASP A 63 6.24 3.36 -10.35
C ASP A 63 5.17 3.54 -11.45
N ARG A 64 5.57 4.15 -12.56
CA ARG A 64 4.63 4.43 -13.65
C ARG A 64 4.12 3.17 -14.35
N GLU A 65 4.85 2.08 -14.26
CA GLU A 65 4.48 0.79 -14.85
C GLU A 65 3.62 -0.04 -13.92
N GLY A 66 3.39 0.43 -12.69
CA GLY A 66 2.55 -0.25 -11.72
C GLY A 66 3.32 -1.21 -10.81
N ASN A 67 4.64 -1.19 -10.82
CA ASN A 67 5.43 -2.00 -9.89
C ASN A 67 5.36 -1.42 -8.49
N ILE A 68 5.15 -2.29 -7.50
CA ILE A 68 4.99 -1.90 -6.09
C ILE A 68 6.28 -2.22 -5.34
N PHE A 69 6.86 -1.21 -4.70
CA PHE A 69 8.09 -1.35 -3.93
C PHE A 69 7.88 -0.95 -2.48
N GLY A 70 8.61 -1.60 -1.57
CA GLY A 70 8.79 -1.10 -0.22
C GLY A 70 9.69 0.13 -0.23
N ILE A 71 9.88 0.75 0.92
CA ILE A 71 10.69 1.97 1.04
C ILE A 71 11.77 1.79 2.10
N LYS A 72 12.92 2.45 1.89
CA LYS A 72 14.00 2.54 2.89
C LYS A 72 13.76 3.70 3.83
N ALA A 73 13.20 4.78 3.29
CA ALA A 73 12.84 5.99 4.00
C ALA A 73 11.74 6.67 3.18
N TYR A 74 11.09 7.67 3.74
CA TYR A 74 10.02 8.36 3.03
C TYR A 74 10.55 8.96 1.72
N GLY A 75 9.93 8.57 0.62
CA GLY A 75 10.32 9.04 -0.71
C GLY A 75 11.49 8.26 -1.35
N VAL A 76 12.02 7.23 -0.69
CA VAL A 76 13.15 6.45 -1.20
C VAL A 76 12.76 4.97 -1.29
N ILE A 77 12.71 4.42 -2.51
CA ILE A 77 12.33 3.02 -2.71
C ILE A 77 13.42 2.07 -2.24
N HIS A 78 12.98 0.88 -1.82
CA HIS A 78 13.86 -0.24 -1.54
C HIS A 78 13.72 -1.25 -2.67
N LYS A 79 14.63 -1.23 -3.63
CA LYS A 79 14.54 -2.07 -4.84
C LYS A 79 14.50 -3.57 -4.55
N GLY A 80 15.10 -4.00 -3.45
CA GLY A 80 15.06 -5.39 -3.04
C GLY A 80 13.69 -5.84 -2.50
N HIS A 81 12.81 -4.91 -2.17
CA HIS A 81 11.45 -5.20 -1.68
C HIS A 81 10.43 -4.87 -2.75
N HIS A 82 10.30 -5.75 -3.74
CA HIS A 82 9.35 -5.65 -4.83
C HIS A 82 8.17 -6.57 -4.56
N TYR A 83 6.97 -6.00 -4.50
CA TYR A 83 5.72 -6.72 -4.15
C TYR A 83 4.80 -6.86 -5.36
N GLY A 84 5.36 -7.30 -6.48
CA GLY A 84 4.59 -7.50 -7.69
C GLY A 84 4.13 -6.19 -8.32
N THR A 85 2.96 -6.22 -8.92
CA THR A 85 2.40 -5.08 -9.64
C THR A 85 0.97 -4.80 -9.20
N LEU A 86 0.42 -3.68 -9.65
CA LEU A 86 -0.98 -3.35 -9.40
C LEU A 86 -1.95 -4.43 -9.93
N ASN A 87 -1.52 -5.22 -10.91
CA ASN A 87 -2.32 -6.31 -11.46
C ASN A 87 -2.25 -7.60 -10.63
N THR A 88 -1.29 -7.72 -9.72
CA THR A 88 -1.08 -8.93 -8.92
C THR A 88 -1.34 -8.74 -7.43
N VAL A 89 -2.04 -7.67 -7.06
CA VAL A 89 -2.29 -7.35 -5.64
C VAL A 89 -3.06 -8.46 -4.91
N ASN A 90 -3.89 -9.21 -5.62
CA ASN A 90 -4.65 -10.33 -5.02
C ASN A 90 -3.78 -11.51 -4.64
N ASN A 91 -2.53 -11.54 -5.10
CA ASN A 91 -1.58 -12.61 -4.78
C ASN A 91 -0.82 -12.35 -3.47
N TYR A 92 -1.11 -11.24 -2.80
CA TYR A 92 -0.42 -10.83 -1.59
C TYR A 92 -1.40 -10.56 -0.46
N TYR A 93 -0.93 -10.73 0.77
CA TYR A 93 -1.60 -10.21 1.96
C TYR A 93 -0.89 -8.94 2.41
N TRP A 94 -1.64 -7.84 2.54
CA TRP A 94 -1.09 -6.50 2.76
C TRP A 94 -1.26 -5.99 4.19
N GLY A 95 -1.98 -6.72 5.03
CA GLY A 95 -2.32 -6.26 6.37
C GLY A 95 -1.21 -6.39 7.39
N ASP A 96 -0.18 -7.18 7.11
CA ASP A 96 0.94 -7.38 8.02
C ASP A 96 1.98 -6.26 7.87
N TYR A 97 2.95 -6.22 8.79
CA TYR A 97 4.03 -5.25 8.75
C TYR A 97 4.77 -5.29 7.40
N THR A 98 5.02 -6.49 6.90
CA THR A 98 5.59 -6.70 5.56
C THR A 98 4.62 -7.55 4.75
N ALA A 99 4.26 -7.09 3.56
CA ALA A 99 3.41 -7.86 2.66
C ALA A 99 4.07 -9.19 2.26
N TYR A 100 3.28 -10.22 2.05
CA TYR A 100 3.80 -11.52 1.63
C TYR A 100 2.80 -12.20 0.68
N LYS A 101 3.33 -13.10 -0.14
CA LYS A 101 2.49 -13.87 -1.07
C LYS A 101 1.62 -14.86 -0.32
N VAL A 102 0.39 -14.97 -0.80
CA VAL A 102 -0.56 -15.95 -0.29
C VAL A 102 -0.85 -17.04 -1.31
#